data_645973bab85fb472117a8bfa1e2ddd3d
#
_entry.id   645973bab85fb472117a8bfa1e2ddd3d
#
_cell.length_a   1.000
_cell.length_b   1.000
_cell.length_c   1.000
_cell.angle_alpha   90.00
_cell.angle_beta   90.00
_cell.angle_gamma   90.00
#
_symmetry.space_group_name_H-M   'P 1'
#
loop_
_entity.id
_entity.type
_entity.pdbx_description
1 polymer ?
#
loop_
_entity_poly.entity_id
_entity_poly.type
_entity_poly.pdbx_seq_one_letter_code
_entity_poly.pdbx_strand_id
1 'polypeptide(L)'
;AASYLIKNGHKQIAMVQGKEGFKSSQERKGGFLRALRDSNLDMPGEYLVQGDYTMQSGFRAAETLLKLKNPPTALFCANDDMAIGAMNALYANGKRCPDNMSIIGFDDSGFSAYTTPSLTTVKKPTEKISMLGAESLLSLIENPQAEGGQTLISTELIIRNSVKHL
;
A
#
# COMPACT_ATOMS: atom_id res chain seq x y z
N ALA A 1 -2.60 -2.01 7.65
CA ALA A 1 -1.74 -0.88 7.27
C ALA A 1 -2.31 0.45 7.78
N ALA A 2 -3.57 0.78 7.43
CA ALA A 2 -4.21 2.01 7.90
C ALA A 2 -4.36 2.03 9.42
N SER A 3 -4.81 0.94 10.02
CA SER A 3 -4.90 0.81 11.49
C SER A 3 -3.55 0.99 12.19
N TYR A 4 -2.46 0.56 11.56
CA TYR A 4 -1.12 0.77 12.10
C TYR A 4 -0.74 2.26 12.08
N LEU A 5 -1.01 2.99 10.98
CA LEU A 5 -0.80 4.44 10.93
C LEU A 5 -1.62 5.16 12.00
N ILE A 6 -2.89 4.79 12.16
CA ILE A 6 -3.78 5.38 13.17
C ILE A 6 -3.26 5.13 14.59
N LYS A 7 -2.82 3.92 14.89
CA LYS A 7 -2.21 3.57 16.20
C LYS A 7 -0.93 4.37 16.49
N ASN A 8 -0.22 4.80 15.45
CA ASN A 8 0.95 5.68 15.56
C ASN A 8 0.59 7.18 15.61
N GLY A 9 -0.68 7.53 15.82
CA GLY A 9 -1.13 8.91 16.04
C GLY A 9 -1.51 9.66 14.77
N HIS A 10 -1.36 9.09 13.58
CA HIS A 10 -1.72 9.76 12.33
C HIS A 10 -3.23 9.89 12.17
N LYS A 11 -3.70 11.12 11.90
CA LYS A 11 -5.10 11.44 11.61
C LYS A 11 -5.30 11.93 10.16
N GLN A 12 -4.27 12.51 9.56
CA GLN A 12 -4.25 12.99 8.18
C GLN A 12 -3.52 11.95 7.33
N ILE A 13 -4.27 10.95 6.83
CA ILE A 13 -3.73 9.80 6.13
C ILE A 13 -4.27 9.78 4.71
N ALA A 14 -3.38 9.81 3.73
CA ALA A 14 -3.71 9.70 2.30
C ALA A 14 -3.47 8.30 1.76
N MET A 15 -4.02 8.02 0.58
CA MET A 15 -3.79 6.79 -0.15
C MET A 15 -3.46 7.06 -1.61
N VAL A 16 -2.41 6.40 -2.12
CA VAL A 16 -2.19 6.22 -3.55
C VAL A 16 -2.79 4.88 -3.96
N GLN A 17 -3.88 4.94 -4.71
CA GLN A 17 -4.60 3.76 -5.20
C GLN A 17 -3.77 3.02 -6.26
N GLY A 18 -4.05 1.75 -6.44
CA GLY A 18 -3.57 1.00 -7.60
C GLY A 18 -4.38 1.34 -8.86
N LYS A 19 -4.01 0.72 -9.97
CA LYS A 19 -4.64 0.93 -11.27
C LYS A 19 -6.15 0.68 -11.22
N GLU A 20 -6.91 1.56 -11.84
CA GLU A 20 -8.36 1.43 -11.96
C GLU A 20 -8.75 0.15 -12.73
N GLY A 21 -9.90 -0.44 -12.41
CA GLY A 21 -10.37 -1.69 -13.00
C GLY A 21 -9.80 -2.97 -12.36
N PHE A 22 -8.78 -2.88 -11.53
CA PHE A 22 -8.22 -4.04 -10.83
C PHE A 22 -8.97 -4.32 -9.52
N LYS A 23 -9.46 -5.54 -9.34
CA LYS A 23 -10.14 -5.99 -8.13
C LYS A 23 -9.27 -5.76 -6.88
N SER A 24 -7.97 -6.07 -6.95
CA SER A 24 -7.03 -5.86 -5.85
C SER A 24 -6.88 -4.39 -5.45
N SER A 25 -6.99 -3.45 -6.40
CA SER A 25 -6.98 -2.02 -6.11
C SER A 25 -8.24 -1.61 -5.32
N GLN A 26 -9.40 -2.10 -5.75
CA GLN A 26 -10.68 -1.84 -5.08
C GLN A 26 -10.72 -2.42 -3.66
N GLU A 27 -10.21 -3.64 -3.48
CA GLU A 27 -10.17 -4.31 -2.18
C GLU A 27 -9.24 -3.57 -1.19
N ARG A 28 -8.04 -3.16 -1.62
CA ARG A 28 -7.11 -2.36 -0.80
C ARG A 28 -7.71 -1.02 -0.42
N LYS A 29 -8.32 -0.31 -1.38
CA LYS A 29 -9.05 0.93 -1.11
C LYS A 29 -10.18 0.71 -0.11
N GLY A 30 -11.00 -0.31 -0.33
CA GLY A 30 -12.12 -0.63 0.56
C GLY A 30 -11.68 -0.93 1.99
N GLY A 31 -10.59 -1.69 2.16
CA GLY A 31 -9.97 -1.96 3.47
C GLY A 31 -9.43 -0.71 4.14
N PHE A 32 -8.74 0.15 3.38
CA PHE A 32 -8.21 1.43 3.86
C PHE A 32 -9.32 2.36 4.35
N LEU A 33 -10.35 2.59 3.54
CA LEU A 33 -11.48 3.45 3.89
C LEU A 33 -12.28 2.91 5.09
N ARG A 34 -12.40 1.58 5.19
CA ARG A 34 -13.04 0.95 6.35
C ARG A 34 -12.27 1.25 7.63
N ALA A 35 -10.95 1.10 7.64
CA ALA A 35 -10.14 1.36 8.83
C ALA A 35 -10.23 2.82 9.31
N LEU A 36 -10.28 3.79 8.37
CA LEU A 36 -10.51 5.19 8.72
C LEU A 36 -11.88 5.41 9.36
N ARG A 37 -12.95 4.89 8.72
CA ARG A 37 -14.31 5.00 9.23
C ARG A 37 -14.47 4.37 10.61
N ASP A 38 -13.92 3.17 10.80
CA ASP A 38 -14.00 2.44 12.07
C ASP A 38 -13.25 3.17 13.20
N SER A 39 -12.37 4.11 12.83
CA SER A 39 -11.63 4.99 13.76
C SER A 39 -12.20 6.42 13.82
N ASN A 40 -13.38 6.66 13.25
CA ASN A 40 -14.02 7.98 13.15
C ASN A 40 -13.10 9.05 12.54
N LEU A 41 -12.33 8.69 11.52
CA LEU A 41 -11.48 9.61 10.77
C LEU A 41 -12.09 9.89 9.40
N ASP A 42 -12.28 11.19 9.11
CA ASP A 42 -12.65 11.64 7.79
C ASP A 42 -11.41 11.78 6.90
N MET A 43 -11.58 11.47 5.63
CA MET A 43 -10.55 11.63 4.62
C MET A 43 -11.01 12.63 3.56
N PRO A 44 -10.32 13.77 3.37
CA PRO A 44 -10.57 14.66 2.25
C PRO A 44 -10.44 13.91 0.91
N GLY A 45 -11.33 14.20 -0.04
CA GLY A 45 -11.29 13.54 -1.35
C GLY A 45 -9.95 13.67 -2.08
N GLU A 46 -9.26 14.80 -1.86
CA GLU A 46 -7.93 15.09 -2.39
C GLU A 46 -6.80 14.21 -1.83
N TYR A 47 -7.06 13.47 -0.73
CA TYR A 47 -6.11 12.51 -0.16
C TYR A 47 -6.18 11.13 -0.82
N LEU A 48 -7.12 10.92 -1.72
CA LEU A 48 -7.25 9.69 -2.49
C LEU A 48 -6.74 9.92 -3.91
N VAL A 49 -5.48 9.60 -4.16
CA VAL A 49 -4.81 9.86 -5.43
C VAL A 49 -4.76 8.58 -6.27
N GLN A 50 -5.05 8.69 -7.56
CA GLN A 50 -4.97 7.57 -8.48
C GLN A 50 -3.51 7.29 -8.85
N GLY A 51 -3.08 6.05 -8.70
CA GLY A 51 -1.82 5.51 -9.20
C GLY A 51 -2.04 4.41 -10.23
N ASP A 52 -0.95 3.83 -10.72
CA ASP A 52 -0.94 2.79 -11.75
C ASP A 52 0.05 1.64 -11.44
N TYR A 53 0.49 1.55 -10.18
CA TYR A 53 1.50 0.61 -9.67
C TYR A 53 2.94 0.93 -10.08
N THR A 54 3.23 2.03 -10.79
CA THR A 54 4.59 2.44 -11.14
C THR A 54 5.20 3.38 -10.09
N MET A 55 6.53 3.37 -9.95
CA MET A 55 7.26 4.36 -9.12
C MET A 55 6.93 5.79 -9.54
N GLN A 56 6.80 6.04 -10.86
CA GLN A 56 6.50 7.35 -11.38
C GLN A 56 5.13 7.87 -10.92
N SER A 57 4.11 7.00 -10.87
CA SER A 57 2.78 7.40 -10.38
C SER A 57 2.81 7.70 -8.87
N GLY A 58 3.56 6.94 -8.09
CA GLY A 58 3.79 7.21 -6.67
C GLY A 58 4.50 8.54 -6.43
N PHE A 59 5.53 8.84 -7.23
CA PHE A 59 6.24 10.11 -7.19
C PHE A 59 5.29 11.30 -7.45
N ARG A 60 4.54 11.27 -8.56
CA ARG A 60 3.59 12.33 -8.92
C ARG A 60 2.49 12.50 -7.87
N ALA A 61 1.98 11.41 -7.32
CA ALA A 61 0.97 11.44 -6.28
C ALA A 61 1.48 12.15 -5.02
N ALA A 62 2.69 11.84 -4.57
CA ALA A 62 3.29 12.49 -3.43
C ALA A 62 3.56 13.98 -3.68
N GLU A 63 4.04 14.37 -4.87
CA GLU A 63 4.18 15.79 -5.24
C GLU A 63 2.83 16.53 -5.19
N THR A 64 1.75 15.90 -5.64
CA THR A 64 0.40 16.47 -5.57
C THR A 64 -0.04 16.68 -4.12
N LEU A 65 0.15 15.65 -3.27
CA LEU A 65 -0.20 15.72 -1.86
C LEU A 65 0.61 16.75 -1.08
N LEU A 66 1.89 16.92 -1.42
CA LEU A 66 2.77 17.91 -0.78
C LEU A 66 2.38 19.36 -1.09
N LYS A 67 1.68 19.61 -2.19
CA LYS A 67 1.21 20.95 -2.60
C LYS A 67 -0.13 21.35 -1.96
N LEU A 68 -0.79 20.44 -1.26
CA LEU A 68 -2.05 20.74 -0.59
C LEU A 68 -1.82 21.76 0.54
N LYS A 69 -2.86 22.55 0.85
CA LYS A 69 -2.83 23.49 1.98
C LYS A 69 -2.57 22.77 3.31
N ASN A 70 -3.14 21.56 3.45
CA ASN A 70 -2.94 20.68 4.59
C ASN A 70 -2.40 19.34 4.08
N PRO A 71 -1.08 19.17 3.93
CA PRO A 71 -0.52 17.91 3.46
C PRO A 71 -0.78 16.77 4.46
N PRO A 72 -0.97 15.52 4.00
CA PRO A 72 -1.11 14.39 4.90
C PRO A 72 0.18 14.12 5.68
N THR A 73 0.05 13.58 6.89
CA THR A 73 1.19 13.16 7.72
C THR A 73 1.60 11.72 7.47
N ALA A 74 0.75 10.95 6.80
CA ALA A 74 1.01 9.57 6.41
C ALA A 74 0.40 9.24 5.06
N LEU A 75 1.00 8.27 4.37
CA LEU A 75 0.62 7.80 3.06
C LEU A 75 0.63 6.26 3.02
N PHE A 76 -0.48 5.67 2.60
CA PHE A 76 -0.54 4.27 2.21
C PHE A 76 -0.49 4.17 0.69
N CYS A 77 0.48 3.46 0.15
CA CYS A 77 0.60 3.17 -1.27
C CYS A 77 0.13 1.74 -1.57
N ALA A 78 -0.63 1.55 -2.64
CA ALA A 78 -1.18 0.26 -3.00
C ALA A 78 -0.13 -0.76 -3.46
N ASN A 79 1.14 -0.35 -3.67
CA ASN A 79 2.29 -1.25 -3.79
C ASN A 79 3.60 -0.55 -3.34
N ASP A 80 4.68 -1.32 -3.26
CA ASP A 80 5.98 -0.84 -2.80
C ASP A 80 6.65 0.08 -3.82
N ASP A 81 6.48 -0.16 -5.12
CA ASP A 81 7.04 0.71 -6.16
C ASP A 81 6.50 2.14 -6.04
N MET A 82 5.18 2.30 -5.88
CA MET A 82 4.61 3.62 -5.62
C MET A 82 5.08 4.23 -4.30
N ALA A 83 5.27 3.40 -3.25
CA ALA A 83 5.79 3.87 -1.97
C ALA A 83 7.23 4.39 -2.11
N ILE A 84 8.10 3.69 -2.84
CA ILE A 84 9.46 4.12 -3.15
C ILE A 84 9.44 5.40 -3.99
N GLY A 85 8.56 5.47 -4.98
CA GLY A 85 8.34 6.69 -5.77
C GLY A 85 7.96 7.89 -4.89
N ALA A 86 7.05 7.69 -3.93
CA ALA A 86 6.65 8.71 -2.98
C ALA A 86 7.79 9.15 -2.05
N MET A 87 8.61 8.21 -1.56
CA MET A 87 9.81 8.54 -0.77
C MET A 87 10.79 9.41 -1.57
N ASN A 88 11.01 9.09 -2.85
CA ASN A 88 11.85 9.87 -3.73
C ASN A 88 11.30 11.27 -3.99
N ALA A 89 9.97 11.44 -4.10
CA ALA A 89 9.33 12.73 -4.22
C ALA A 89 9.52 13.59 -2.97
N LEU A 90 9.41 12.99 -1.76
CA LEU A 90 9.73 13.69 -0.51
C LEU A 90 11.16 14.21 -0.55
N TYR A 91 12.13 13.36 -0.87
CA TYR A 91 13.53 13.73 -0.92
C TYR A 91 13.80 14.85 -1.94
N ALA A 92 13.24 14.76 -3.15
CA ALA A 92 13.37 15.78 -4.19
C ALA A 92 12.81 17.15 -3.77
N ASN A 93 11.84 17.16 -2.82
CA ASN A 93 11.24 18.38 -2.25
C ASN A 93 11.88 18.78 -0.90
N GLY A 94 13.07 18.29 -0.56
CA GLY A 94 13.77 18.62 0.69
C GLY A 94 13.08 18.09 1.95
N LYS A 95 12.22 17.08 1.79
CA LYS A 95 11.49 16.44 2.89
C LYS A 95 11.99 15.01 3.09
N ARG A 96 11.62 14.39 4.20
CA ARG A 96 12.07 13.04 4.56
C ARG A 96 10.92 12.16 5.02
N CYS A 97 10.99 10.89 4.67
CA CYS A 97 10.27 9.80 5.29
C CYS A 97 11.13 9.27 6.45
N PRO A 98 10.58 9.03 7.66
CA PRO A 98 9.20 9.30 8.05
C PRO A 98 8.97 10.71 8.64
N ASP A 99 10.01 11.57 8.73
CA ASP A 99 9.98 12.83 9.50
C ASP A 99 8.85 13.78 9.05
N ASN A 100 8.66 13.94 7.76
CA ASN A 100 7.62 14.80 7.20
C ASN A 100 6.37 14.03 6.79
N MET A 101 6.52 12.76 6.39
CA MET A 101 5.41 11.89 6.01
C MET A 101 5.81 10.44 6.23
N SER A 102 5.06 9.72 7.04
CA SER A 102 5.16 8.26 7.18
C SER A 102 4.62 7.57 5.94
N ILE A 103 5.27 6.49 5.49
CA ILE A 103 4.86 5.78 4.27
C ILE A 103 4.78 4.28 4.54
N ILE A 104 3.67 3.66 4.08
CA ILE A 104 3.49 2.21 4.05
C ILE A 104 3.25 1.77 2.61
N GLY A 105 3.92 0.69 2.21
CA GLY A 105 3.73 0.02 0.93
C GLY A 105 2.87 -1.25 1.02
N PHE A 106 2.91 -2.02 -0.05
CA PHE A 106 2.28 -3.33 -0.16
C PHE A 106 3.08 -4.18 -1.15
N ASP A 107 3.30 -5.43 -0.87
CA ASP A 107 3.91 -6.56 -1.57
C ASP A 107 5.11 -7.15 -0.82
N ASP A 108 5.86 -6.39 -0.04
CA ASP A 108 7.16 -6.73 0.55
C ASP A 108 8.16 -7.14 -0.54
N SER A 109 8.32 -6.26 -1.53
CA SER A 109 9.25 -6.45 -2.64
C SER A 109 10.69 -6.54 -2.15
N GLY A 110 11.56 -7.18 -2.94
CA GLY A 110 12.97 -7.38 -2.56
C GLY A 110 13.74 -6.10 -2.24
N PHE A 111 13.28 -4.93 -2.70
CA PHE A 111 13.92 -3.64 -2.42
C PHE A 111 13.43 -2.97 -1.14
N SER A 112 12.29 -3.36 -0.60
CA SER A 112 11.63 -2.67 0.53
C SER A 112 12.48 -2.65 1.80
N ALA A 113 13.27 -3.69 2.03
CA ALA A 113 14.19 -3.77 3.16
C ALA A 113 15.46 -2.89 2.99
N TYR A 114 15.78 -2.51 1.77
CA TYR A 114 17.04 -1.82 1.41
C TYR A 114 16.84 -0.35 1.05
N THR A 115 15.62 0.17 1.10
CA THR A 115 15.37 1.60 0.98
C THR A 115 15.91 2.37 2.20
N THR A 116 16.07 3.67 2.07
CA THR A 116 16.47 4.57 3.18
C THR A 116 15.42 5.65 3.38
N PRO A 117 14.63 5.56 4.47
CA PRO A 117 14.54 4.45 5.44
C PRO A 117 13.97 3.16 4.85
N SER A 118 14.19 2.01 5.51
CA SER A 118 13.59 0.74 5.08
C SER A 118 12.06 0.80 5.19
N LEU A 119 11.37 0.29 4.16
CA LEU A 119 9.93 0.47 3.97
C LEU A 119 9.10 -0.51 4.79
N THR A 120 8.22 0.01 5.64
CA THR A 120 7.11 -0.73 6.24
C THR A 120 6.13 -1.10 5.15
N THR A 121 5.73 -2.36 5.05
CA THR A 121 4.92 -2.85 3.94
C THR A 121 4.06 -4.04 4.35
N VAL A 122 3.02 -4.33 3.57
CA VAL A 122 2.21 -5.53 3.73
C VAL A 122 2.79 -6.64 2.87
N LYS A 123 3.29 -7.70 3.50
CA LYS A 123 3.84 -8.86 2.81
C LYS A 123 2.73 -9.69 2.17
N LYS A 124 2.83 -9.85 0.87
CA LYS A 124 2.03 -10.79 0.08
C LYS A 124 2.79 -12.13 0.01
N PRO A 125 2.21 -13.24 0.46
CA PRO A 125 2.89 -14.55 0.45
C PRO A 125 2.92 -15.14 -0.97
N THR A 126 3.73 -14.55 -1.85
CA THR A 126 3.77 -14.83 -3.29
C THR A 126 4.10 -16.29 -3.58
N GLU A 127 5.05 -16.89 -2.85
CA GLU A 127 5.40 -18.32 -3.03
C GLU A 127 4.19 -19.23 -2.77
N LYS A 128 3.49 -19.00 -1.65
CA LYS A 128 2.30 -19.78 -1.31
C LYS A 128 1.18 -19.57 -2.33
N ILE A 129 0.98 -18.34 -2.81
CA ILE A 129 -0.01 -18.02 -3.84
C ILE A 129 0.33 -18.78 -5.14
N SER A 130 1.60 -18.74 -5.55
CA SER A 130 2.07 -19.41 -6.78
C SER A 130 1.93 -20.94 -6.68
N MET A 131 2.31 -21.52 -5.54
CA MET A 131 2.20 -22.97 -5.31
C MET A 131 0.75 -23.43 -5.36
N LEU A 132 -0.14 -22.79 -4.60
CA LEU A 132 -1.57 -23.13 -4.59
C LEU A 132 -2.23 -22.91 -5.95
N GLY A 133 -1.81 -21.87 -6.68
CA GLY A 133 -2.30 -21.62 -8.04
C GLY A 133 -1.88 -22.73 -9.02
N ALA A 134 -0.63 -23.19 -8.95
CA ALA A 134 -0.15 -24.30 -9.77
C ALA A 134 -0.85 -25.61 -9.42
N GLU A 135 -0.99 -25.93 -8.14
CA GLU A 135 -1.72 -27.13 -7.68
C GLU A 135 -3.18 -27.12 -8.17
N SER A 136 -3.87 -25.98 -8.03
CA SER A 136 -5.24 -25.84 -8.52
C SER A 136 -5.34 -26.01 -10.04
N LEU A 137 -4.39 -25.47 -10.79
CA LEU A 137 -4.37 -25.62 -12.25
C LEU A 137 -4.14 -27.08 -12.66
N LEU A 138 -3.19 -27.77 -12.04
CA LEU A 138 -2.95 -29.20 -12.31
C LEU A 138 -4.17 -30.03 -11.98
N SER A 139 -4.83 -29.80 -10.86
CA SER A 139 -6.07 -30.49 -10.49
C SER A 139 -7.19 -30.33 -11.54
N LEU A 140 -7.34 -29.10 -12.08
CA LEU A 140 -8.33 -28.83 -13.13
C LEU A 140 -7.96 -29.50 -14.48
N ILE A 141 -6.68 -29.63 -14.78
CA ILE A 141 -6.21 -30.37 -15.99
C ILE A 141 -6.51 -31.83 -15.83
N GLU A 142 -6.23 -32.42 -14.68
CA GLU A 142 -6.45 -33.86 -14.41
C GLU A 142 -7.96 -34.21 -14.28
N ASN A 143 -8.74 -33.26 -13.75
CA ASN A 143 -10.19 -33.43 -13.62
C ASN A 143 -10.94 -32.18 -14.16
N PRO A 144 -11.22 -32.15 -15.49
CA PRO A 144 -11.89 -31.00 -16.12
C PRO A 144 -13.32 -30.71 -15.60
N GLN A 145 -13.91 -31.62 -14.84
CA GLN A 145 -15.23 -31.46 -14.21
C GLN A 145 -15.12 -30.88 -12.79
N ALA A 146 -13.91 -30.66 -12.27
CA ALA A 146 -13.74 -30.03 -10.95
C ALA A 146 -14.13 -28.54 -11.02
N GLU A 147 -14.86 -28.10 -10.02
CA GLU A 147 -15.19 -26.68 -9.90
C GLU A 147 -13.98 -25.89 -9.38
N GLY A 148 -13.68 -24.76 -10.00
CA GLY A 148 -12.66 -23.82 -9.51
C GLY A 148 -13.13 -23.17 -8.21
N GLY A 149 -12.26 -23.08 -7.22
CA GLY A 149 -12.52 -22.48 -5.93
C GLY A 149 -11.80 -21.12 -5.75
N GLN A 150 -12.20 -20.38 -4.72
CA GLN A 150 -11.49 -19.18 -4.26
C GLN A 150 -10.78 -19.49 -2.94
N THR A 151 -9.47 -19.33 -2.91
CA THR A 151 -8.67 -19.47 -1.69
C THR A 151 -8.21 -18.09 -1.21
N LEU A 152 -8.55 -17.75 0.02
CA LEU A 152 -8.06 -16.52 0.67
C LEU A 152 -6.82 -16.85 1.48
N ILE A 153 -5.77 -16.07 1.26
CA ILE A 153 -4.49 -16.22 1.96
C ILE A 153 -4.23 -14.94 2.75
N SER A 154 -3.95 -15.10 4.04
CA SER A 154 -3.66 -13.97 4.92
C SER A 154 -2.33 -13.30 4.54
N THR A 155 -2.31 -11.99 4.65
CA THR A 155 -1.12 -11.13 4.52
C THR A 155 -0.61 -10.72 5.90
N GLU A 156 0.62 -10.22 5.98
CA GLU A 156 1.28 -9.79 7.20
C GLU A 156 1.84 -8.37 7.04
N LEU A 157 1.74 -7.54 8.07
CA LEU A 157 2.40 -6.23 8.09
C LEU A 157 3.84 -6.38 8.58
N ILE A 158 4.80 -6.05 7.72
CA ILE A 158 6.23 -6.02 8.03
C ILE A 158 6.58 -4.60 8.45
N ILE A 159 6.83 -4.41 9.74
CA ILE A 159 7.17 -3.11 10.31
C ILE A 159 8.67 -2.85 10.12
N ARG A 160 9.00 -1.68 9.58
CA ARG A 160 10.35 -1.16 9.38
C ARG A 160 10.44 0.31 9.81
N ASN A 161 11.27 1.11 9.15
CA ASN A 161 11.65 2.45 9.60
C ASN A 161 10.91 3.60 8.89
N SER A 162 9.99 3.31 7.98
CA SER A 162 9.27 4.33 7.19
C SER A 162 8.03 4.93 7.88
N VAL A 163 7.75 4.54 9.12
CA VAL A 163 6.64 5.06 9.92
C VAL A 163 7.16 5.54 11.26
N LYS A 164 6.79 6.77 11.64
CA LYS A 164 7.06 7.33 12.98
C LYS A 164 5.80 7.35 13.83
N HIS A 165 5.98 7.45 15.13
CA HIS A 165 4.94 7.81 16.08
C HIS A 165 4.80 9.34 16.14
N LEU A 166 3.55 9.88 16.19
CA LEU A 166 3.23 11.31 16.37
C LEU A 166 2.86 11.63 17.81
#